data_d083c76a973ae6d89f2c3dc0179db77e
#
_entry.id   d083c76a973ae6d89f2c3dc0179db77e
#
_cell.length_a   1.000
_cell.length_b   1.000
_cell.length_c   1.000
_cell.angle_alpha   90.00
_cell.angle_beta   90.00
_cell.angle_gamma   90.00
#
_symmetry.space_group_name_H-M   'P 1'
#
loop_
_entity.id
_entity.type
_entity.pdbx_description
1 polymer ?
#
loop_
_entity_poly.entity_id
_entity_poly.type
_entity_poly.pdbx_seq_one_letter_code
_entity_poly.pdbx_strand_id
1 'polypeptide(L)'
;DRIAVLATVSGLYDPKGCAPDVAKPVLSFHGTGDRFIPFDGGIGEGPANLGLSPETTAGLTFMLERPGALASSAAWAKRAGCDAEPIEESTAEEVGPGVSLQVWPGCRDDMDVELYVIDGGEHSWPGSVGMGAYEGLLGPVSTQIDATRVIWDFFEVRT
;
A
#
# COMPACT_ATOMS: atom_id res chain seq x y z
N ASP A 1 19.93 -2.02 8.32
CA ASP A 1 21.19 -1.67 7.69
C ASP A 1 21.43 -2.29 6.31
N ARG A 2 20.54 -3.21 5.87
CA ARG A 2 20.56 -3.74 4.49
C ARG A 2 19.47 -3.12 3.61
N ILE A 3 18.47 -2.51 4.22
CA ILE A 3 17.36 -1.86 3.53
C ILE A 3 17.42 -0.39 3.88
N ALA A 4 17.54 0.47 2.88
CA ALA A 4 17.54 1.91 3.06
C ALA A 4 16.11 2.46 3.09
N VAL A 5 15.24 1.98 2.19
CA VAL A 5 13.91 2.51 1.93
C VAL A 5 13.00 1.37 1.47
N LEU A 6 11.69 1.51 1.66
CA LEU A 6 10.67 0.53 1.28
C LEU A 6 9.63 1.17 0.36
N ALA A 7 9.19 0.40 -0.64
CA ALA A 7 7.99 0.73 -1.40
C ALA A 7 7.12 -0.51 -1.58
N THR A 8 5.80 -0.34 -1.54
CA THR A 8 4.83 -1.43 -1.67
C THR A 8 3.65 -1.01 -2.54
N VAL A 9 3.07 -1.97 -3.25
CA VAL A 9 1.81 -1.81 -3.97
C VAL A 9 0.84 -2.86 -3.45
N SER A 10 -0.31 -2.42 -2.96
CA SER A 10 -1.39 -3.27 -2.39
C SER A 10 -0.91 -4.27 -1.33
N GLY A 11 0.18 -3.98 -0.61
CA GLY A 11 0.80 -4.98 0.25
C GLY A 11 1.41 -4.47 1.54
N LEU A 12 1.27 -3.19 1.88
CA LEU A 12 1.80 -2.70 3.16
C LEU A 12 1.08 -3.38 4.32
N TYR A 13 1.86 -3.98 5.18
CA TYR A 13 1.37 -4.70 6.34
C TYR A 13 2.27 -4.45 7.54
N ASP A 14 1.66 -4.37 8.72
CA ASP A 14 2.35 -4.32 10.00
C ASP A 14 2.23 -5.67 10.72
N PRO A 15 3.19 -6.58 10.54
CA PRO A 15 3.12 -7.89 11.18
C PRO A 15 3.26 -7.79 12.69
N LYS A 16 2.39 -8.51 13.41
CA LYS A 16 2.46 -8.61 14.87
C LYS A 16 3.85 -9.12 15.30
N GLY A 17 4.46 -8.42 16.25
CA GLY A 17 5.79 -8.76 16.76
C GLY A 17 6.97 -8.27 15.91
N CYS A 18 6.72 -7.59 14.81
CA CYS A 18 7.77 -6.87 14.09
C CYS A 18 8.11 -5.58 14.87
N ALA A 19 9.31 -5.53 15.40
CA ALA A 19 9.84 -4.36 16.08
C ALA A 19 11.23 -4.07 15.53
N PRO A 20 11.32 -3.44 14.34
CA PRO A 20 12.61 -3.08 13.79
C PRO A 20 13.31 -2.08 14.69
N ASP A 21 14.60 -2.29 14.94
CA ASP A 21 15.42 -1.38 15.75
C ASP A 21 15.51 0.03 15.13
N VAL A 22 15.37 0.09 13.81
CA VAL A 22 15.45 1.33 13.03
C VAL A 22 14.28 1.37 12.05
N ALA A 23 13.48 2.43 12.13
CA ALA A 23 12.47 2.73 11.12
C ALA A 23 13.11 3.00 9.75
N LYS A 24 12.33 2.90 8.70
CA LYS A 24 12.73 3.21 7.32
C LYS A 24 11.68 4.07 6.66
N PRO A 25 12.05 4.94 5.71
CA PRO A 25 11.08 5.61 4.86
C PRO A 25 10.24 4.58 4.13
N VAL A 26 8.93 4.83 4.04
CA VAL A 26 7.96 3.91 3.44
C VAL A 26 7.06 4.66 2.47
N LEU A 27 7.03 4.19 1.24
CA LEU A 27 6.06 4.60 0.24
C LEU A 27 5.11 3.45 -0.04
N SER A 28 3.80 3.71 -0.06
CA SER A 28 2.81 2.69 -0.40
C SER A 28 1.76 3.20 -1.39
N PHE A 29 1.21 2.27 -2.16
CA PHE A 29 0.08 2.49 -3.07
C PHE A 29 -1.02 1.52 -2.72
N HIS A 30 -2.27 1.98 -2.70
CA HIS A 30 -3.40 1.09 -2.52
C HIS A 30 -4.64 1.63 -3.21
N GLY A 31 -5.34 0.75 -3.92
CA GLY A 31 -6.59 1.07 -4.59
C GLY A 31 -7.79 0.90 -3.65
N THR A 32 -8.75 1.83 -3.69
CA THR A 32 -9.96 1.74 -2.86
C THR A 32 -10.91 0.63 -3.33
N GLY A 33 -10.79 0.20 -4.58
CA GLY A 33 -11.55 -0.91 -5.18
C GLY A 33 -10.87 -2.28 -5.06
N ASP A 34 -9.73 -2.37 -4.38
CA ASP A 34 -8.98 -3.63 -4.25
C ASP A 34 -9.80 -4.70 -3.52
N ARG A 35 -10.36 -5.64 -4.31
CA ARG A 35 -11.15 -6.75 -3.78
C ARG A 35 -10.30 -7.93 -3.34
N PHE A 36 -9.03 -7.96 -3.74
CA PHE A 36 -8.11 -9.05 -3.38
C PHE A 36 -7.52 -8.83 -1.98
N ILE A 37 -7.00 -7.61 -1.72
CA ILE A 37 -6.59 -7.13 -0.39
C ILE A 37 -7.35 -5.82 -0.12
N PRO A 38 -8.50 -5.87 0.60
CA PRO A 38 -9.34 -4.69 0.75
C PRO A 38 -8.63 -3.49 1.39
N PHE A 39 -8.86 -2.31 0.82
CA PHE A 39 -8.31 -1.05 1.32
C PHE A 39 -8.63 -0.82 2.81
N ASP A 40 -9.87 -1.13 3.21
CA ASP A 40 -10.33 -0.99 4.60
C ASP A 40 -9.91 -2.16 5.50
N GLY A 41 -9.17 -3.12 4.94
CA GLY A 41 -8.73 -4.29 5.68
C GLY A 41 -9.73 -5.45 5.66
N GLY A 42 -9.45 -6.46 6.47
CA GLY A 42 -10.23 -7.70 6.50
C GLY A 42 -9.73 -8.72 5.48
N ILE A 43 -10.65 -9.60 5.05
CA ILE A 43 -10.38 -10.67 4.10
C ILE A 43 -11.08 -10.33 2.78
N GLY A 44 -10.30 -10.23 1.72
CA GLY A 44 -10.81 -10.01 0.38
C GLY A 44 -11.29 -11.28 -0.33
N GLU A 45 -11.68 -11.12 -1.59
CA GLU A 45 -12.13 -12.21 -2.46
C GLU A 45 -10.98 -13.05 -3.04
N GLY A 46 -9.73 -12.62 -2.82
CA GLY A 46 -8.53 -13.26 -3.37
C GLY A 46 -8.44 -14.76 -3.13
N PRO A 47 -8.68 -15.28 -1.90
CA PRO A 47 -8.65 -16.72 -1.64
C PRO A 47 -9.67 -17.50 -2.47
N ALA A 48 -10.89 -16.99 -2.62
CA ALA A 48 -11.93 -17.64 -3.44
C ALA A 48 -11.55 -17.59 -4.93
N ASN A 49 -11.01 -16.47 -5.40
CA ASN A 49 -10.57 -16.31 -6.80
C ASN A 49 -9.38 -17.21 -7.14
N LEU A 50 -8.57 -17.59 -6.14
CA LEU A 50 -7.51 -18.59 -6.27
C LEU A 50 -8.02 -20.04 -6.20
N GLY A 51 -9.33 -20.24 -6.07
CA GLY A 51 -9.94 -21.57 -5.99
C GLY A 51 -9.72 -22.29 -4.66
N LEU A 52 -9.40 -21.54 -3.59
CA LEU A 52 -9.27 -22.12 -2.26
C LEU A 52 -10.65 -22.49 -1.71
N SER A 53 -10.74 -23.68 -1.07
CA SER A 53 -11.99 -24.09 -0.44
C SER A 53 -12.35 -23.20 0.75
N PRO A 54 -13.65 -23.11 1.11
CA PRO A 54 -14.07 -22.36 2.30
C PRO A 54 -13.35 -22.81 3.58
N GLU A 55 -13.07 -24.10 3.75
CA GLU A 55 -12.36 -24.65 4.89
C GLU A 55 -10.90 -24.19 4.91
N THR A 56 -10.23 -24.22 3.74
CA THR A 56 -8.84 -23.73 3.61
C THR A 56 -8.79 -22.23 3.90
N THR A 57 -9.73 -21.46 3.36
CA THR A 57 -9.83 -20.03 3.61
C THR A 57 -10.05 -19.74 5.09
N ALA A 58 -10.97 -20.46 5.76
CA ALA A 58 -11.20 -20.30 7.20
C ALA A 58 -9.96 -20.64 8.04
N GLY A 59 -9.21 -21.67 7.65
CA GLY A 59 -7.95 -22.02 8.32
C GLY A 59 -6.84 -20.97 8.16
N LEU A 60 -6.91 -20.17 7.10
CA LEU A 60 -5.96 -19.10 6.82
C LEU A 60 -6.43 -17.72 7.29
N THR A 61 -7.64 -17.60 7.84
CA THR A 61 -8.29 -16.32 8.21
C THR A 61 -7.37 -15.43 9.04
N PHE A 62 -6.69 -15.99 10.05
CA PHE A 62 -5.79 -15.21 10.91
C PHE A 62 -4.58 -14.63 10.16
N MET A 63 -4.18 -15.23 9.02
CA MET A 63 -3.09 -14.75 8.18
C MET A 63 -3.58 -13.78 7.10
N LEU A 64 -4.86 -13.87 6.76
CA LEU A 64 -5.47 -13.09 5.67
C LEU A 64 -6.19 -11.86 6.20
N GLU A 65 -6.65 -11.89 7.46
CA GLU A 65 -7.25 -10.73 8.10
C GLU A 65 -6.17 -9.68 8.38
N ARG A 66 -6.26 -8.57 7.68
CA ARG A 66 -5.28 -7.50 7.73
C ARG A 66 -5.91 -6.18 8.15
N PRO A 67 -5.17 -5.30 8.83
CA PRO A 67 -5.58 -3.92 8.95
C PRO A 67 -5.64 -3.27 7.57
N GLY A 68 -6.48 -2.26 7.42
CA GLY A 68 -6.59 -1.49 6.18
C GLY A 68 -5.30 -0.73 5.84
N ALA A 69 -5.24 -0.20 4.63
CA ALA A 69 -4.07 0.51 4.12
C ALA A 69 -3.69 1.71 4.99
N LEU A 70 -4.66 2.54 5.38
CA LEU A 70 -4.43 3.68 6.30
C LEU A 70 -3.92 3.22 7.66
N ALA A 71 -4.53 2.19 8.26
CA ALA A 71 -4.12 1.68 9.56
C ALA A 71 -2.70 1.07 9.53
N SER A 72 -2.36 0.38 8.43
CA SER A 72 -1.01 -0.14 8.21
C SER A 72 0.02 0.97 8.08
N SER A 73 -0.27 2.00 7.28
CA SER A 73 0.61 3.16 7.11
C SER A 73 0.78 3.94 8.43
N ALA A 74 -0.30 4.15 9.18
CA ALA A 74 -0.23 4.77 10.50
C ALA A 74 0.63 3.97 11.51
N ALA A 75 0.61 2.63 11.43
CA ALA A 75 1.47 1.80 12.26
C ALA A 75 2.97 1.98 11.92
N TRP A 76 3.29 2.11 10.63
CA TRP A 76 4.66 2.43 10.18
C TRP A 76 5.06 3.85 10.58
N ALA A 77 4.17 4.84 10.42
CA ALA A 77 4.38 6.22 10.85
C ALA A 77 4.67 6.31 12.36
N LYS A 78 3.90 5.59 13.17
CA LYS A 78 4.16 5.50 14.62
C LYS A 78 5.56 4.98 14.94
N ARG A 79 6.07 4.00 14.19
CA ARG A 79 7.45 3.51 14.36
C ARG A 79 8.49 4.54 13.98
N ALA A 80 8.24 5.28 12.91
CA ALA A 80 9.08 6.38 12.47
C ALA A 80 8.99 7.61 13.39
N GLY A 81 8.05 7.61 14.35
CA GLY A 81 7.85 8.70 15.29
C GLY A 81 7.18 9.92 14.67
N CYS A 82 6.42 9.70 13.61
CA CYS A 82 5.62 10.72 12.94
C CYS A 82 4.39 11.11 13.77
N ASP A 83 3.70 12.16 13.36
CA ASP A 83 2.41 12.57 13.91
C ASP A 83 1.37 11.46 13.71
N ALA A 84 0.34 11.44 14.56
CA ALA A 84 -0.64 10.36 14.58
C ALA A 84 -1.54 10.35 13.33
N GLU A 85 -1.84 11.52 12.80
CA GLU A 85 -2.77 11.70 11.68
C GLU A 85 -2.01 12.14 10.43
N PRO A 86 -2.35 11.59 9.26
CA PRO A 86 -1.80 12.07 8.01
C PRO A 86 -2.43 13.41 7.61
N ILE A 87 -1.72 14.10 6.73
CA ILE A 87 -2.26 15.22 5.96
C ILE A 87 -2.40 14.78 4.50
N GLU A 88 -3.39 15.31 3.80
CA GLU A 88 -3.47 15.19 2.36
C GLU A 88 -2.60 16.29 1.73
N GLU A 89 -1.47 15.90 1.17
CA GLU A 89 -0.45 16.85 0.71
C GLU A 89 -0.64 17.25 -0.75
N SER A 90 -1.22 16.37 -1.58
CA SER A 90 -1.40 16.63 -3.00
C SER A 90 -2.83 16.47 -3.44
N THR A 91 -3.22 17.34 -4.36
CA THR A 91 -4.52 17.27 -5.03
C THR A 91 -4.46 16.30 -6.22
N ALA A 92 -5.63 15.91 -6.71
CA ALA A 92 -5.75 15.10 -7.93
C ALA A 92 -5.09 15.75 -9.17
N GLU A 93 -4.92 17.06 -9.17
CA GLU A 93 -4.24 17.78 -10.27
C GLU A 93 -2.73 17.54 -10.27
N GLU A 94 -2.13 17.33 -9.10
CA GLU A 94 -0.68 17.16 -8.95
C GLU A 94 -0.24 15.69 -9.11
N VAL A 95 -1.04 14.75 -8.62
CA VAL A 95 -0.67 13.32 -8.60
C VAL A 95 -1.43 12.47 -9.62
N GLY A 96 -2.51 12.99 -10.19
CA GLY A 96 -3.36 12.32 -11.17
C GLY A 96 -4.84 12.28 -10.76
N PRO A 97 -5.76 12.25 -11.73
CA PRO A 97 -7.19 12.24 -11.43
C PRO A 97 -7.57 10.99 -10.63
N GLY A 98 -8.27 11.17 -9.51
CA GLY A 98 -8.66 10.10 -8.62
C GLY A 98 -7.50 9.48 -7.82
N VAL A 99 -6.40 10.22 -7.66
CA VAL A 99 -5.30 9.84 -6.76
C VAL A 99 -5.15 10.91 -5.70
N SER A 100 -4.95 10.51 -4.45
CA SER A 100 -4.55 11.40 -3.37
C SER A 100 -3.31 10.86 -2.65
N LEU A 101 -2.50 11.78 -2.12
CA LEU A 101 -1.31 11.46 -1.34
C LEU A 101 -1.56 11.81 0.12
N GLN A 102 -1.46 10.79 0.97
CA GLN A 102 -1.50 10.91 2.42
C GLN A 102 -0.08 10.85 2.96
N VAL A 103 0.34 11.85 3.72
CA VAL A 103 1.69 11.95 4.30
C VAL A 103 1.57 12.07 5.81
N TRP A 104 2.39 11.33 6.54
CA TRP A 104 2.52 11.47 7.99
C TRP A 104 3.69 12.40 8.30
N PRO A 105 3.42 13.65 8.75
CA PRO A 105 4.47 14.62 9.04
C PRO A 105 5.16 14.34 10.39
N GLY A 106 6.20 15.11 10.68
CA GLY A 106 6.86 15.12 12.00
C GLY A 106 7.70 13.88 12.32
N CYS A 107 8.01 13.06 11.31
CA CYS A 107 8.82 11.87 11.50
C CYS A 107 10.25 12.19 11.98
N ARG A 108 10.88 11.24 12.69
CA ARG A 108 12.28 11.38 13.13
C ARG A 108 13.25 11.08 11.99
N ASP A 109 14.41 11.69 12.05
CA ASP A 109 15.56 11.38 11.20
C ASP A 109 15.25 11.43 9.69
N ASP A 110 14.48 12.43 9.26
CA ASP A 110 14.04 12.62 7.88
C ASP A 110 13.32 11.38 7.27
N MET A 111 12.66 10.60 8.14
CA MET A 111 11.81 9.50 7.70
C MET A 111 10.55 10.06 7.05
N ASP A 112 10.10 9.38 5.99
CA ASP A 112 8.84 9.67 5.34
C ASP A 112 7.95 8.44 5.36
N VAL A 113 6.66 8.66 5.61
CA VAL A 113 5.64 7.62 5.45
C VAL A 113 4.53 8.20 4.58
N GLU A 114 4.39 7.64 3.41
CA GLU A 114 3.52 8.13 2.34
C GLU A 114 2.60 7.01 1.84
N LEU A 115 1.34 7.36 1.58
CA LEU A 115 0.35 6.46 0.99
C LEU A 115 -0.36 7.16 -0.18
N TYR A 116 -0.16 6.65 -1.38
CA TYR A 116 -0.98 6.98 -2.54
C TYR A 116 -2.26 6.15 -2.53
N VAL A 117 -3.39 6.84 -2.41
CA VAL A 117 -4.72 6.24 -2.47
C VAL A 117 -5.27 6.44 -3.88
N ILE A 118 -5.62 5.33 -4.54
CA ILE A 118 -6.10 5.32 -5.93
C ILE A 118 -7.59 5.00 -5.92
N ASP A 119 -8.43 5.97 -6.23
CA ASP A 119 -9.88 5.79 -6.23
C ASP A 119 -10.31 4.77 -7.29
N GLY A 120 -11.06 3.74 -6.85
CA GLY A 120 -11.48 2.63 -7.69
C GLY A 120 -10.36 1.71 -8.18
N GLY A 121 -9.09 1.95 -7.79
CA GLY A 121 -7.97 1.09 -8.13
C GLY A 121 -8.16 -0.33 -7.58
N GLU A 122 -7.86 -1.34 -8.41
CA GLU A 122 -7.94 -2.76 -8.05
C GLU A 122 -6.55 -3.30 -7.65
N HIS A 123 -6.44 -4.64 -7.42
CA HIS A 123 -5.20 -5.30 -6.99
C HIS A 123 -4.19 -5.44 -8.15
N SER A 124 -3.75 -4.32 -8.69
CA SER A 124 -2.84 -4.28 -9.83
C SER A 124 -1.71 -3.28 -9.57
N TRP A 125 -0.63 -3.40 -10.34
CA TRP A 125 0.47 -2.43 -10.30
C TRP A 125 0.10 -1.20 -11.13
N PRO A 126 -0.14 -0.02 -10.54
CA PRO A 126 -0.60 1.16 -11.27
C PRO A 126 0.39 1.60 -12.34
N GLY A 127 -0.11 1.88 -13.54
CA GLY A 127 0.70 2.29 -14.69
C GLY A 127 1.44 1.14 -15.39
N SER A 128 1.31 -0.12 -14.92
CA SER A 128 2.02 -1.23 -15.56
C SER A 128 1.47 -1.56 -16.94
N VAL A 129 2.37 -2.00 -17.81
CA VAL A 129 2.01 -2.58 -19.11
C VAL A 129 2.13 -4.11 -19.04
N GLY A 130 1.24 -4.83 -19.70
CA GLY A 130 1.32 -6.29 -19.79
C GLY A 130 0.64 -7.07 -18.67
N MET A 131 -0.04 -6.43 -17.73
CA MET A 131 -0.83 -7.09 -16.69
C MET A 131 -2.21 -7.57 -17.18
N GLY A 132 -2.62 -7.26 -18.42
CA GLY A 132 -3.95 -7.55 -18.93
C GLY A 132 -4.34 -9.04 -18.88
N ALA A 133 -3.38 -9.96 -18.94
CA ALA A 133 -3.64 -11.39 -18.77
C ALA A 133 -4.14 -11.76 -17.37
N TYR A 134 -3.94 -10.91 -16.37
CA TYR A 134 -4.31 -11.11 -14.97
C TYR A 134 -5.52 -10.28 -14.52
N GLU A 135 -6.09 -9.46 -15.41
CA GLU A 135 -7.24 -8.59 -15.08
C GLU A 135 -8.44 -9.35 -14.53
N GLY A 136 -8.69 -10.57 -15.04
CA GLY A 136 -9.77 -11.41 -14.54
C GLY A 136 -9.60 -11.84 -13.07
N LEU A 137 -8.37 -11.84 -12.55
CA LEU A 137 -8.04 -12.22 -11.18
C LEU A 137 -7.80 -11.00 -10.28
N LEU A 138 -7.05 -10.04 -10.76
CA LEU A 138 -6.52 -8.91 -9.99
C LEU A 138 -7.27 -7.60 -10.24
N GLY A 139 -8.19 -7.60 -11.20
CA GLY A 139 -8.86 -6.39 -11.68
C GLY A 139 -8.05 -5.59 -12.70
N PRO A 140 -8.66 -4.57 -13.32
CA PRO A 140 -8.01 -3.74 -14.32
C PRO A 140 -6.83 -2.94 -13.72
N VAL A 141 -5.84 -2.67 -14.58
CA VAL A 141 -4.71 -1.82 -14.21
C VAL A 141 -5.17 -0.36 -14.16
N SER A 142 -4.94 0.29 -13.02
CA SER A 142 -5.12 1.74 -12.93
C SER A 142 -4.08 2.46 -13.80
N THR A 143 -4.54 3.42 -14.60
CA THR A 143 -3.69 4.28 -15.42
C THR A 143 -3.57 5.70 -14.88
N GLN A 144 -4.09 5.94 -13.67
CA GLN A 144 -4.16 7.25 -13.04
C GLN A 144 -2.78 7.75 -12.58
N ILE A 145 -1.87 6.82 -12.29
CA ILE A 145 -0.51 7.09 -11.83
C ILE A 145 0.44 5.99 -12.30
N ASP A 146 1.71 6.34 -12.52
CA ASP A 146 2.79 5.37 -12.77
C ASP A 146 3.55 5.10 -11.47
N ALA A 147 3.17 4.02 -10.78
CA ALA A 147 3.77 3.66 -9.50
C ALA A 147 5.28 3.36 -9.63
N THR A 148 5.73 2.80 -10.76
CA THR A 148 7.16 2.49 -10.96
C THR A 148 7.99 3.78 -10.97
N ARG A 149 7.52 4.79 -11.66
CA ARG A 149 8.20 6.08 -11.73
C ARG A 149 8.26 6.76 -10.36
N VAL A 150 7.11 6.85 -9.68
CA VAL A 150 7.04 7.47 -8.37
C VAL A 150 7.93 6.75 -7.35
N ILE A 151 7.95 5.40 -7.35
CA ILE A 151 8.82 4.60 -6.50
C ILE A 151 10.30 4.90 -6.81
N TRP A 152 10.64 5.02 -8.08
CA TRP A 152 12.02 5.33 -8.48
C TRP A 152 12.44 6.71 -7.97
N ASP A 153 11.62 7.74 -8.19
CA ASP A 153 11.87 9.10 -7.72
C ASP A 153 12.01 9.14 -6.19
N PHE A 154 11.16 8.38 -5.47
CA PHE A 154 11.24 8.24 -4.02
C PHE A 154 12.55 7.61 -3.55
N PHE A 155 13.07 6.64 -4.28
CA PHE A 155 14.34 5.98 -3.96
C PHE A 155 15.54 6.87 -4.24
N GLU A 156 15.56 7.58 -5.37
CA GLU A 156 16.70 8.41 -5.78
C GLU A 156 17.06 9.48 -4.76
N VAL A 157 16.08 10.05 -4.07
CA VAL A 157 16.33 11.12 -3.08
C VAL A 157 16.68 10.58 -1.68
N ARG A 158 16.65 9.23 -1.46
CA ARG A 158 16.85 8.60 -0.15
C ARG A 158 17.96 7.53 -0.14
N THR A 159 18.65 7.35 -1.24
CA THR A 159 19.82 6.45 -1.38
C THR A 159 21.02 7.23 -1.87
#